data_a36c7bec71f5ed62ef3913a32040cbe7
#
_entry.id   a36c7bec71f5ed62ef3913a32040cbe7
#
_cell.length_a   1.000
_cell.length_b   1.000
_cell.length_c   1.000
_cell.angle_alpha   90.00
_cell.angle_beta   90.00
_cell.angle_gamma   90.00
#
_symmetry.space_group_name_H-M   'P 1'
#
loop_
_entity.id
_entity.type
_entity.pdbx_description
1 polymer ?
#
loop_
_entity_poly.entity_id
_entity_poly.type
_entity_poly.pdbx_seq_one_letter_code
_entity_poly.pdbx_strand_id
1 'polypeptide(L)'
;GTIADTKNYKKPLFTISMMVGVIGCAALAFPTSWVVFLAVFVIAKVGYNASLIFYDSMLVDVTEHDRMDVVSSYGYAWGYIGSCVPFIISLVFVLMYDKIGITMGTAMMIAFFLNAAWWFIVTIPLLKNYEQVNFAQMPAHPVSDSFQRLGHTLKDIKREKNIFLYLLAFFFFIDGVYTIIEMATAYGSALGLDSTGLLLALLVTQIVAFPFALIFAKCSKKYATDLLIKICILAYTGIALFAIQLDKQWEFWLLAVLVGMFQGAIQALSRSYFAKIIPAEKAGEYFGIYDICGKGASFLGTTLVGVIAQLTNTANAGVAMITILFVIGFILFCKAAKLNK
;
A
#
# COMPACT_ATOMS: atom_id res chain seq x y z
N GLY A 1 15.05 0.82 -8.45
CA GLY A 1 14.31 1.20 -9.66
C GLY A 1 15.20 1.15 -10.90
N THR A 2 16.22 2.02 -10.99
CA THR A 2 17.06 2.23 -12.21
C THR A 2 17.63 0.95 -12.81
N ILE A 3 18.20 0.05 -12.00
CA ILE A 3 18.73 -1.23 -12.47
C ILE A 3 17.60 -2.13 -12.99
N ALA A 4 16.42 -2.08 -12.38
CA ALA A 4 15.28 -2.90 -12.79
C ALA A 4 14.72 -2.50 -14.17
N ASP A 5 14.92 -1.25 -14.59
CA ASP A 5 14.51 -0.78 -15.91
C ASP A 5 15.41 -1.30 -17.04
N THR A 6 16.55 -1.91 -16.72
CA THR A 6 17.39 -2.58 -17.70
C THR A 6 16.72 -3.89 -18.16
N LYS A 7 16.93 -4.25 -19.43
CA LYS A 7 16.33 -5.45 -20.05
C LYS A 7 16.57 -6.70 -19.21
N ASN A 8 15.51 -7.42 -18.89
CA ASN A 8 15.50 -8.69 -18.14
C ASN A 8 15.96 -8.60 -16.67
N TYR A 9 16.11 -7.41 -16.08
CA TYR A 9 16.51 -7.26 -14.67
C TYR A 9 15.32 -7.13 -13.70
N LYS A 10 14.14 -6.66 -14.15
CA LYS A 10 12.99 -6.40 -13.28
C LYS A 10 12.49 -7.66 -12.57
N LYS A 11 12.33 -8.78 -13.32
CA LYS A 11 11.88 -10.06 -12.78
C LYS A 11 12.86 -10.68 -11.75
N PRO A 12 14.18 -10.79 -12.02
CA PRO A 12 15.14 -11.27 -11.02
C PRO A 12 15.18 -10.42 -9.74
N LEU A 13 15.17 -9.09 -9.86
CA LEU A 13 15.19 -8.20 -8.70
C LEU A 13 13.92 -8.31 -7.87
N PHE A 14 12.75 -8.42 -8.53
CA PHE A 14 11.49 -8.73 -7.87
C PHE A 14 11.59 -10.05 -7.10
N THR A 15 12.06 -11.11 -7.76
CA THR A 15 12.18 -12.46 -7.17
C THR A 15 13.09 -12.46 -5.95
N ILE A 16 14.27 -11.84 -6.02
CA ILE A 16 15.20 -11.75 -4.89
C ILE A 16 14.56 -11.00 -3.72
N SER A 17 13.96 -9.84 -3.98
CA SER A 17 13.31 -9.02 -2.94
C SER A 17 12.13 -9.76 -2.30
N MET A 18 11.31 -10.42 -3.10
CA MET A 18 10.20 -11.24 -2.63
C MET A 18 10.70 -12.40 -1.76
N MET A 19 11.77 -13.12 -2.18
CA MET A 19 12.33 -14.23 -1.41
C MET A 19 12.92 -13.76 -0.07
N VAL A 20 13.56 -12.60 -0.02
CA VAL A 20 14.01 -12.00 1.26
C VAL A 20 12.81 -11.74 2.17
N GLY A 21 11.71 -11.22 1.64
CA GLY A 21 10.47 -11.00 2.39
C GLY A 21 9.83 -12.29 2.89
N VAL A 22 9.70 -13.32 2.02
CA VAL A 22 9.10 -14.62 2.34
C VAL A 22 9.92 -15.37 3.39
N ILE A 23 11.24 -15.46 3.18
CA ILE A 23 12.14 -16.13 4.14
C ILE A 23 12.15 -15.38 5.46
N GLY A 24 12.21 -14.04 5.42
CA GLY A 24 12.13 -13.22 6.61
C GLY A 24 10.81 -13.39 7.37
N CYS A 25 9.68 -13.47 6.66
CA CYS A 25 8.37 -13.74 7.26
C CYS A 25 8.34 -15.12 7.98
N ALA A 26 8.85 -16.17 7.33
CA ALA A 26 8.97 -17.49 7.94
C ALA A 26 9.94 -17.48 9.16
N ALA A 27 11.03 -16.72 9.06
CA ALA A 27 12.02 -16.60 10.13
C ALA A 27 11.48 -15.90 11.38
N LEU A 28 10.42 -15.08 11.28
CA LEU A 28 9.73 -14.47 12.44
C LEU A 28 9.10 -15.52 13.40
N ALA A 29 8.99 -16.78 12.97
CA ALA A 29 8.51 -17.88 13.81
C ALA A 29 9.50 -18.28 14.93
N PHE A 30 10.80 -17.94 14.84
CA PHE A 30 11.85 -18.49 15.71
C PHE A 30 12.50 -17.55 16.73
N PRO A 31 12.29 -16.22 16.75
CA PRO A 31 13.02 -15.34 17.65
C PRO A 31 12.80 -15.65 19.11
N THR A 32 13.89 -15.67 19.87
CA THR A 32 13.89 -15.87 21.31
C THR A 32 13.91 -14.56 22.10
N SER A 33 14.19 -13.43 21.42
CA SER A 33 14.21 -12.10 22.02
C SER A 33 13.54 -11.06 21.11
N TRP A 34 13.03 -9.98 21.70
CA TRP A 34 12.37 -8.90 20.97
C TRP A 34 13.33 -8.17 20.00
N VAL A 35 14.63 -8.09 20.34
CA VAL A 35 15.65 -7.43 19.49
C VAL A 35 15.86 -8.24 18.20
N VAL A 36 16.00 -9.57 18.32
CA VAL A 36 16.15 -10.47 17.16
C VAL A 36 14.89 -10.45 16.32
N PHE A 37 13.71 -10.47 16.95
CA PHE A 37 12.42 -10.33 16.24
C PHE A 37 12.38 -9.05 15.43
N LEU A 38 12.72 -7.91 16.02
CA LEU A 38 12.73 -6.62 15.35
C LEU A 38 13.71 -6.59 14.17
N ALA A 39 14.92 -7.13 14.34
CA ALA A 39 15.92 -7.20 13.26
C ALA A 39 15.41 -8.03 12.06
N VAL A 40 14.86 -9.21 12.33
CA VAL A 40 14.28 -10.09 11.29
C VAL A 40 13.06 -9.40 10.64
N PHE A 41 12.21 -8.75 11.43
CA PHE A 41 11.06 -7.99 10.91
C PHE A 41 11.48 -6.87 9.97
N VAL A 42 12.51 -6.09 10.32
CA VAL A 42 13.04 -5.02 9.46
C VAL A 42 13.55 -5.58 8.14
N ILE A 43 14.31 -6.68 8.17
CA ILE A 43 14.82 -7.34 6.94
C ILE A 43 13.65 -7.84 6.07
N ALA A 44 12.68 -8.52 6.68
CA ALA A 44 11.48 -9.00 5.98
C ALA A 44 10.69 -7.85 5.35
N LYS A 45 10.51 -6.74 6.11
CA LYS A 45 9.79 -5.54 5.65
C LYS A 45 10.52 -4.83 4.51
N VAL A 46 11.85 -4.79 4.54
CA VAL A 46 12.67 -4.25 3.42
C VAL A 46 12.49 -5.09 2.17
N GLY A 47 12.56 -6.43 2.27
CA GLY A 47 12.31 -7.34 1.14
C GLY A 47 10.90 -7.18 0.58
N TYR A 48 9.89 -7.13 1.43
CA TYR A 48 8.49 -6.88 1.06
C TYR A 48 8.33 -5.55 0.31
N ASN A 49 8.82 -4.45 0.89
CA ASN A 49 8.70 -3.13 0.31
C ASN A 49 9.43 -3.00 -1.03
N ALA A 50 10.64 -3.57 -1.14
CA ALA A 50 11.37 -3.60 -2.41
C ALA A 50 10.62 -4.40 -3.49
N SER A 51 10.00 -5.53 -3.13
CA SER A 51 9.20 -6.32 -4.07
C SER A 51 8.00 -5.54 -4.61
N LEU A 52 7.33 -4.72 -3.78
CA LEU A 52 6.20 -3.89 -4.22
C LEU A 52 6.60 -2.84 -5.26
N ILE A 53 7.79 -2.21 -5.13
CA ILE A 53 8.28 -1.24 -6.12
C ILE A 53 8.39 -1.89 -7.50
N PHE A 54 8.98 -3.09 -7.56
CA PHE A 54 9.09 -3.81 -8.82
C PHE A 54 7.73 -4.27 -9.33
N TYR A 55 6.87 -4.81 -8.46
CA TYR A 55 5.52 -5.22 -8.81
C TYR A 55 4.69 -4.08 -9.39
N ASP A 56 4.72 -2.91 -8.77
CA ASP A 56 3.98 -1.74 -9.24
C ASP A 56 4.51 -1.26 -10.60
N SER A 57 5.82 -1.29 -10.80
CA SER A 57 6.44 -0.93 -12.07
C SER A 57 6.18 -1.94 -13.21
N MET A 58 5.75 -3.17 -12.89
CA MET A 58 5.33 -4.17 -13.90
C MET A 58 4.02 -3.81 -14.59
N LEU A 59 3.23 -2.88 -14.03
CA LEU A 59 1.93 -2.51 -14.61
C LEU A 59 2.04 -2.03 -16.06
N VAL A 60 3.08 -1.29 -16.39
CA VAL A 60 3.32 -0.79 -17.77
C VAL A 60 3.71 -1.91 -18.75
N ASP A 61 4.16 -3.07 -18.26
CA ASP A 61 4.56 -4.21 -19.08
C ASP A 61 3.41 -5.19 -19.33
N VAL A 62 2.44 -5.27 -18.41
CA VAL A 62 1.39 -6.29 -18.44
C VAL A 62 0.10 -5.82 -19.11
N THR A 63 -0.02 -4.53 -19.44
CA THR A 63 -1.24 -4.00 -20.05
C THR A 63 -0.97 -2.70 -20.82
N GLU A 64 -1.84 -2.42 -21.79
CA GLU A 64 -1.87 -1.19 -22.55
C GLU A 64 -2.42 -0.03 -21.72
N HIS A 65 -2.09 1.22 -22.11
CA HIS A 65 -2.46 2.46 -21.44
C HIS A 65 -3.96 2.56 -21.12
N ASP A 66 -4.83 2.19 -22.04
CA ASP A 66 -6.29 2.32 -21.90
C ASP A 66 -6.87 1.35 -20.86
N ARG A 67 -6.18 0.26 -20.58
CA ARG A 67 -6.62 -0.79 -19.66
C ARG A 67 -5.95 -0.74 -18.29
N MET A 68 -5.00 0.16 -18.07
CA MET A 68 -4.22 0.23 -16.82
C MET A 68 -5.09 0.36 -15.58
N ASP A 69 -6.15 1.18 -15.60
CA ASP A 69 -7.05 1.35 -14.46
C ASP A 69 -7.77 0.06 -14.10
N VAL A 70 -8.24 -0.65 -15.12
CA VAL A 70 -8.97 -1.92 -14.95
C VAL A 70 -8.04 -2.98 -14.38
N VAL A 71 -6.87 -3.15 -14.99
CA VAL A 71 -5.87 -4.16 -14.57
C VAL A 71 -5.35 -3.86 -13.17
N SER A 72 -5.04 -2.59 -12.88
CA SER A 72 -4.63 -2.16 -11.54
C SER A 72 -5.71 -2.46 -10.50
N SER A 73 -6.97 -2.11 -10.77
CA SER A 73 -8.10 -2.34 -9.86
C SER A 73 -8.39 -3.84 -9.65
N TYR A 74 -8.28 -4.67 -10.68
CA TYR A 74 -8.37 -6.13 -10.54
C TYR A 74 -7.24 -6.69 -9.67
N GLY A 75 -6.01 -6.20 -9.85
CA GLY A 75 -4.87 -6.61 -9.03
C GLY A 75 -5.13 -6.35 -7.54
N TYR A 76 -5.63 -5.17 -7.20
CA TYR A 76 -6.01 -4.84 -5.82
C TYR A 76 -7.20 -5.65 -5.34
N ALA A 77 -8.25 -5.84 -6.15
CA ALA A 77 -9.41 -6.66 -5.78
C ALA A 77 -9.00 -8.08 -5.41
N TRP A 78 -8.26 -8.77 -6.29
CA TRP A 78 -7.78 -10.12 -6.02
C TRP A 78 -6.78 -10.18 -4.86
N GLY A 79 -6.00 -9.12 -4.64
CA GLY A 79 -5.13 -8.98 -3.48
C GLY A 79 -5.92 -8.97 -2.18
N TYR A 80 -7.01 -8.17 -2.11
CA TYR A 80 -7.85 -8.08 -0.92
C TYR A 80 -8.53 -9.41 -0.58
N ILE A 81 -9.22 -10.03 -1.52
CA ILE A 81 -9.89 -11.30 -1.24
C ILE A 81 -8.89 -12.44 -1.02
N GLY A 82 -7.76 -12.44 -1.74
CA GLY A 82 -6.69 -13.42 -1.58
C GLY A 82 -6.02 -13.35 -0.21
N SER A 83 -5.90 -12.15 0.38
CA SER A 83 -5.34 -11.97 1.73
C SER A 83 -6.28 -12.46 2.83
N CYS A 84 -7.60 -12.53 2.58
CA CYS A 84 -8.56 -13.04 3.56
C CYS A 84 -8.29 -14.50 3.92
N VAL A 85 -7.84 -15.34 2.97
CA VAL A 85 -7.59 -16.76 3.20
C VAL A 85 -6.55 -17.01 4.30
N PRO A 86 -5.30 -16.56 4.17
CA PRO A 86 -4.31 -16.76 5.21
C PRO A 86 -4.66 -15.99 6.49
N PHE A 87 -5.33 -14.84 6.38
CA PHE A 87 -5.74 -14.06 7.54
C PHE A 87 -6.77 -14.79 8.39
N ILE A 88 -7.85 -15.35 7.78
CA ILE A 88 -8.88 -16.12 8.49
C ILE A 88 -8.27 -17.34 9.17
N ILE A 89 -7.45 -18.11 8.44
CA ILE A 89 -6.81 -19.31 9.01
C ILE A 89 -5.91 -18.93 10.19
N SER A 90 -5.06 -17.89 10.04
CA SER A 90 -4.22 -17.39 11.12
C SER A 90 -5.04 -16.93 12.33
N LEU A 91 -6.14 -16.21 12.08
CA LEU A 91 -7.03 -15.72 13.13
C LEU A 91 -7.69 -16.86 13.91
N VAL A 92 -8.12 -17.93 13.24
CA VAL A 92 -8.67 -19.13 13.90
C VAL A 92 -7.63 -19.74 14.85
N PHE A 93 -6.39 -19.93 14.39
CA PHE A 93 -5.32 -20.46 15.25
C PHE A 93 -5.04 -19.55 16.46
N VAL A 94 -4.97 -18.24 16.24
CA VAL A 94 -4.65 -17.25 17.28
C VAL A 94 -5.79 -17.08 18.29
N LEU A 95 -7.07 -17.12 17.87
CA LEU A 95 -8.20 -16.94 18.78
C LEU A 95 -8.66 -18.23 19.46
N MET A 96 -8.32 -19.40 18.90
CA MET A 96 -8.77 -20.70 19.39
C MET A 96 -7.61 -21.57 19.88
N TYR A 97 -6.42 -21.03 20.09
CA TYR A 97 -5.24 -21.79 20.47
C TYR A 97 -5.45 -22.71 21.69
N ASP A 98 -6.14 -22.21 22.74
CA ASP A 98 -6.47 -23.00 23.93
C ASP A 98 -7.42 -24.18 23.62
N LYS A 99 -8.43 -23.96 22.76
CA LYS A 99 -9.38 -25.00 22.39
C LYS A 99 -8.76 -26.06 21.49
N ILE A 100 -7.76 -25.69 20.70
CA ILE A 100 -7.01 -26.60 19.81
C ILE A 100 -5.95 -27.37 20.60
N GLY A 101 -5.63 -26.92 21.82
CA GLY A 101 -4.61 -27.55 22.68
C GLY A 101 -3.17 -27.23 22.32
N ILE A 102 -2.94 -26.07 21.71
CA ILE A 102 -1.61 -25.55 21.35
C ILE A 102 -1.27 -24.29 22.17
N THR A 103 0.00 -23.90 22.18
CA THR A 103 0.40 -22.64 22.82
C THR A 103 0.18 -21.44 21.88
N MET A 104 0.03 -20.24 22.45
CA MET A 104 -0.03 -19.00 21.65
C MET A 104 1.22 -18.85 20.74
N GLY A 105 2.40 -19.22 21.24
CA GLY A 105 3.63 -19.21 20.44
C GLY A 105 3.55 -20.13 19.21
N THR A 106 2.99 -21.32 19.38
CA THR A 106 2.76 -22.26 18.27
C THR A 106 1.74 -21.71 17.27
N ALA A 107 0.66 -21.09 17.74
CA ALA A 107 -0.33 -20.46 16.88
C ALA A 107 0.27 -19.33 16.03
N MET A 108 1.10 -18.47 16.63
CA MET A 108 1.83 -17.40 15.93
C MET A 108 2.83 -17.97 14.91
N MET A 109 3.58 -19.04 15.29
CA MET A 109 4.49 -19.71 14.38
C MET A 109 3.76 -20.26 13.14
N ILE A 110 2.63 -20.93 13.33
CA ILE A 110 1.78 -21.40 12.22
C ILE A 110 1.33 -20.24 11.34
N ALA A 111 0.91 -19.12 11.94
CA ALA A 111 0.49 -17.94 11.19
C ALA A 111 1.62 -17.38 10.31
N PHE A 112 2.85 -17.26 10.83
CA PHE A 112 3.98 -16.77 10.02
C PHE A 112 4.32 -17.71 8.87
N PHE A 113 4.38 -19.02 9.09
CA PHE A 113 4.64 -20.00 8.03
C PHE A 113 3.53 -20.02 6.97
N LEU A 114 2.27 -19.97 7.40
CA LEU A 114 1.12 -19.94 6.50
C LEU A 114 1.18 -18.72 5.59
N ASN A 115 1.44 -17.53 6.15
CA ASN A 115 1.53 -16.29 5.37
C ASN A 115 2.73 -16.31 4.40
N ALA A 116 3.89 -16.81 4.84
CA ALA A 116 5.07 -16.96 3.98
C ALA A 116 4.80 -17.93 2.81
N ALA A 117 4.23 -19.10 3.11
CA ALA A 117 3.88 -20.09 2.09
C ALA A 117 2.82 -19.58 1.11
N TRP A 118 1.77 -18.93 1.62
CA TRP A 118 0.73 -18.31 0.80
C TRP A 118 1.30 -17.28 -0.16
N TRP A 119 2.10 -16.34 0.36
CA TRP A 119 2.73 -15.31 -0.47
C TRP A 119 3.60 -15.93 -1.58
N PHE A 120 4.44 -16.91 -1.24
CA PHE A 120 5.26 -17.62 -2.22
C PHE A 120 4.41 -18.29 -3.30
N ILE A 121 3.38 -19.08 -2.91
CA ILE A 121 2.55 -19.85 -3.85
C ILE A 121 1.78 -18.93 -4.80
N VAL A 122 1.14 -17.88 -4.28
CA VAL A 122 0.35 -16.96 -5.13
C VAL A 122 1.22 -16.08 -6.03
N THR A 123 2.52 -15.98 -5.77
CA THR A 123 3.46 -15.25 -6.63
C THR A 123 3.95 -16.09 -7.81
N ILE A 124 3.88 -17.43 -7.74
CA ILE A 124 4.37 -18.33 -8.80
C ILE A 124 3.77 -18.02 -10.19
N PRO A 125 2.45 -17.77 -10.35
CA PRO A 125 1.89 -17.44 -11.66
C PRO A 125 2.50 -16.17 -12.27
N LEU A 126 2.76 -15.13 -11.46
CA LEU A 126 3.44 -13.91 -11.90
C LEU A 126 4.85 -14.23 -12.39
N LEU A 127 5.63 -15.00 -11.60
CA LEU A 127 7.00 -15.39 -11.96
C LEU A 127 7.06 -16.22 -13.25
N LYS A 128 6.04 -17.03 -13.54
CA LYS A 128 6.00 -17.83 -14.76
C LYS A 128 5.66 -17.02 -16.00
N ASN A 129 4.70 -16.10 -15.89
CA ASN A 129 4.07 -15.46 -17.04
C ASN A 129 4.56 -14.03 -17.31
N TYR A 130 5.27 -13.39 -16.36
CA TYR A 130 5.73 -12.02 -16.56
C TYR A 130 6.91 -11.95 -17.52
N GLU A 131 6.79 -11.06 -18.50
CA GLU A 131 7.84 -10.65 -19.43
C GLU A 131 8.00 -9.13 -19.38
N GLN A 132 9.25 -8.66 -19.34
CA GLN A 132 9.55 -7.23 -19.36
C GLN A 132 9.52 -6.72 -20.80
N VAL A 133 8.55 -5.88 -21.12
CA VAL A 133 8.34 -5.30 -22.46
C VAL A 133 9.05 -3.96 -22.58
N ASN A 134 8.90 -3.11 -21.57
CA ASN A 134 9.49 -1.77 -21.53
C ASN A 134 10.80 -1.79 -20.77
N PHE A 135 11.88 -1.33 -21.40
CA PHE A 135 13.21 -1.30 -20.79
C PHE A 135 14.08 -0.19 -21.35
N ALA A 136 14.99 0.30 -20.51
CA ALA A 136 16.04 1.23 -20.89
C ALA A 136 17.33 0.49 -21.30
N GLN A 137 18.20 1.16 -22.06
CA GLN A 137 19.51 0.61 -22.40
C GLN A 137 20.39 0.43 -21.16
N MET A 138 21.18 -0.65 -21.15
CA MET A 138 22.10 -0.95 -20.05
C MET A 138 23.19 0.11 -19.97
N PRO A 139 23.40 0.76 -18.82
CA PRO A 139 24.49 1.70 -18.64
C PRO A 139 25.84 1.00 -18.56
N ALA A 140 26.92 1.68 -18.96
CA ALA A 140 28.28 1.13 -18.95
C ALA A 140 28.75 0.77 -17.51
N HIS A 141 28.36 1.55 -16.51
CA HIS A 141 28.67 1.32 -15.09
C HIS A 141 27.37 1.26 -14.27
N PRO A 142 26.73 0.06 -14.12
CA PRO A 142 25.36 -0.08 -13.61
C PRO A 142 25.10 0.60 -12.25
N VAL A 143 26.04 0.59 -11.33
CA VAL A 143 25.83 1.17 -9.98
C VAL A 143 26.05 2.67 -9.98
N SER A 144 27.19 3.15 -10.48
CA SER A 144 27.51 4.59 -10.53
C SER A 144 26.52 5.38 -11.38
N ASP A 145 26.24 4.87 -12.57
CA ASP A 145 25.33 5.52 -13.52
C ASP A 145 23.89 5.51 -13.01
N SER A 146 23.51 4.52 -12.17
CA SER A 146 22.18 4.46 -11.55
C SER A 146 21.94 5.63 -10.60
N PHE A 147 22.93 6.02 -9.80
CA PHE A 147 22.79 7.19 -8.92
C PHE A 147 22.72 8.49 -9.73
N GLN A 148 23.52 8.58 -10.80
CA GLN A 148 23.49 9.75 -11.68
C GLN A 148 22.12 9.85 -12.40
N ARG A 149 21.61 8.71 -12.93
CA ARG A 149 20.28 8.63 -13.56
C ARG A 149 19.18 9.02 -12.59
N LEU A 150 19.21 8.52 -11.35
CA LEU A 150 18.24 8.94 -10.32
C LEU A 150 18.28 10.47 -10.09
N GLY A 151 19.49 11.06 -10.04
CA GLY A 151 19.64 12.52 -9.96
C GLY A 151 19.04 13.26 -11.16
N HIS A 152 19.18 12.71 -12.38
CA HIS A 152 18.53 13.25 -13.59
C HIS A 152 17.01 13.10 -13.53
N THR A 153 16.50 11.92 -13.14
CA THR A 153 15.07 11.69 -13.00
C THR A 153 14.41 12.63 -11.98
N LEU A 154 15.08 12.93 -10.87
CA LEU A 154 14.60 13.92 -9.90
C LEU A 154 14.57 15.36 -10.49
N LYS A 155 15.55 15.71 -11.35
CA LYS A 155 15.53 16.99 -12.07
C LYS A 155 14.43 17.03 -13.13
N ASP A 156 14.21 15.93 -13.85
CA ASP A 156 13.16 15.81 -14.85
C ASP A 156 11.79 15.94 -14.21
N ILE A 157 11.54 15.25 -13.09
CA ILE A 157 10.30 15.39 -12.31
C ILE A 157 10.06 16.86 -11.89
N LYS A 158 11.10 17.59 -11.45
CA LYS A 158 10.96 19.02 -11.11
C LYS A 158 10.58 19.88 -12.31
N ARG A 159 11.00 19.51 -13.53
CA ARG A 159 10.68 20.24 -14.77
C ARG A 159 9.27 19.91 -15.27
N GLU A 160 8.86 18.67 -15.10
CA GLU A 160 7.52 18.21 -15.49
C GLU A 160 6.51 18.51 -14.38
N LYS A 161 5.92 19.71 -14.45
CA LYS A 161 5.01 20.23 -13.40
C LYS A 161 3.84 19.31 -13.09
N ASN A 162 3.32 18.55 -14.07
CA ASN A 162 2.26 17.59 -13.89
C ASN A 162 2.68 16.43 -12.99
N ILE A 163 3.83 15.79 -13.24
CA ILE A 163 4.37 14.67 -12.44
C ILE A 163 4.73 15.17 -11.03
N PHE A 164 5.41 16.32 -10.94
CA PHE A 164 5.78 16.89 -9.66
C PHE A 164 4.56 17.19 -8.77
N LEU A 165 3.55 17.89 -9.32
CA LEU A 165 2.33 18.22 -8.59
C LEU A 165 1.51 16.98 -8.23
N TYR A 166 1.51 15.96 -9.10
CA TYR A 166 0.87 14.70 -8.80
C TYR A 166 1.56 13.99 -7.61
N LEU A 167 2.88 13.85 -7.63
CA LEU A 167 3.62 13.22 -6.52
C LEU A 167 3.44 13.99 -5.21
N LEU A 168 3.41 15.32 -5.26
CA LEU A 168 3.14 16.14 -4.08
C LEU A 168 1.71 15.95 -3.56
N ALA A 169 0.72 15.91 -4.46
CA ALA A 169 -0.67 15.61 -4.08
C ALA A 169 -0.79 14.21 -3.50
N PHE A 170 -0.17 13.23 -4.16
CA PHE A 170 -0.12 11.83 -3.72
C PHE A 170 0.49 11.71 -2.33
N PHE A 171 1.62 12.36 -2.08
CA PHE A 171 2.24 12.40 -0.76
C PHE A 171 1.23 12.77 0.34
N PHE A 172 0.45 13.82 0.16
CA PHE A 172 -0.51 14.27 1.18
C PHE A 172 -1.73 13.36 1.32
N PHE A 173 -2.38 12.98 0.22
CA PHE A 173 -3.61 12.21 0.36
C PHE A 173 -3.35 10.74 0.70
N ILE A 174 -2.25 10.15 0.20
CA ILE A 174 -1.93 8.76 0.50
C ILE A 174 -1.39 8.59 1.94
N ASP A 175 -0.73 9.63 2.48
CA ASP A 175 -0.37 9.70 3.89
C ASP A 175 -1.61 9.53 4.78
N GLY A 176 -2.65 10.30 4.51
CA GLY A 176 -3.92 10.14 5.22
C GLY A 176 -4.50 8.74 5.12
N VAL A 177 -4.49 8.14 3.92
CA VAL A 177 -4.99 6.78 3.69
C VAL A 177 -4.19 5.74 4.47
N TYR A 178 -2.87 5.76 4.36
CA TYR A 178 -2.01 4.79 5.05
C TYR A 178 -2.03 4.99 6.56
N THR A 179 -2.08 6.23 7.04
CA THR A 179 -2.21 6.52 8.46
C THR A 179 -3.51 5.95 9.04
N ILE A 180 -4.65 6.09 8.35
CA ILE A 180 -5.92 5.48 8.76
C ILE A 180 -5.77 3.95 8.81
N ILE A 181 -5.18 3.32 7.80
CA ILE A 181 -5.01 1.86 7.74
C ILE A 181 -4.09 1.35 8.84
N GLU A 182 -2.94 2.00 9.07
CA GLU A 182 -1.92 1.55 10.00
C GLU A 182 -2.28 1.85 11.46
N MET A 183 -2.99 2.96 11.71
CA MET A 183 -3.35 3.40 13.06
C MET A 183 -4.74 2.95 13.52
N ALA A 184 -5.57 2.37 12.67
CA ALA A 184 -6.95 2.03 12.99
C ALA A 184 -7.09 1.18 14.26
N THR A 185 -6.31 0.09 14.37
CA THR A 185 -6.35 -0.78 15.55
C THR A 185 -5.76 -0.12 16.80
N ALA A 186 -4.69 0.65 16.67
CA ALA A 186 -4.10 1.40 17.77
C ALA A 186 -5.07 2.46 18.27
N TYR A 187 -5.74 3.18 17.37
CA TYR A 187 -6.78 4.16 17.71
C TYR A 187 -7.97 3.50 18.41
N GLY A 188 -8.52 2.41 17.86
CA GLY A 188 -9.61 1.66 18.48
C GLY A 188 -9.24 1.13 19.88
N SER A 189 -8.02 0.63 20.05
CA SER A 189 -7.52 0.18 21.35
C SER A 189 -7.37 1.34 22.35
N ALA A 190 -6.92 2.50 21.90
CA ALA A 190 -6.83 3.72 22.74
C ALA A 190 -8.21 4.22 23.22
N LEU A 191 -9.27 3.93 22.46
CA LEU A 191 -10.66 4.19 22.83
C LEU A 191 -11.27 3.09 23.72
N GLY A 192 -10.50 2.05 24.07
CA GLY A 192 -10.96 0.94 24.91
C GLY A 192 -11.87 -0.07 24.20
N LEU A 193 -11.85 -0.11 22.87
CA LEU A 193 -12.65 -1.06 22.09
C LEU A 193 -12.08 -2.48 22.17
N ASP A 194 -12.95 -3.48 22.04
CA ASP A 194 -12.56 -4.90 22.10
C ASP A 194 -11.59 -5.29 21.00
N SER A 195 -10.47 -5.90 21.38
CA SER A 195 -9.40 -6.29 20.45
C SER A 195 -9.84 -7.32 19.41
N THR A 196 -10.71 -8.26 19.79
CA THR A 196 -11.25 -9.24 18.84
C THR A 196 -12.14 -8.55 17.80
N GLY A 197 -12.97 -7.61 18.25
CA GLY A 197 -13.80 -6.78 17.37
C GLY A 197 -12.96 -5.94 16.41
N LEU A 198 -11.82 -5.40 16.85
CA LEU A 198 -10.89 -4.65 15.98
C LEU A 198 -10.30 -5.54 14.89
N LEU A 199 -9.84 -6.75 15.23
CA LEU A 199 -9.29 -7.70 14.24
C LEU A 199 -10.33 -8.16 13.22
N LEU A 200 -11.56 -8.42 13.67
CA LEU A 200 -12.67 -8.78 12.77
C LEU A 200 -13.06 -7.60 11.86
N ALA A 201 -13.02 -6.36 12.35
CA ALA A 201 -13.27 -5.18 11.54
C ALA A 201 -12.22 -5.02 10.42
N LEU A 202 -10.94 -5.35 10.66
CA LEU A 202 -9.93 -5.40 9.60
C LEU A 202 -10.29 -6.43 8.53
N LEU A 203 -10.79 -7.60 8.91
CA LEU A 203 -11.25 -8.61 7.96
C LEU A 203 -12.43 -8.10 7.12
N VAL A 204 -13.40 -7.44 7.75
CA VAL A 204 -14.53 -6.81 7.04
C VAL A 204 -14.04 -5.78 6.02
N THR A 205 -13.06 -4.94 6.39
CA THR A 205 -12.46 -3.98 5.46
C THR A 205 -11.92 -4.67 4.19
N GLN A 206 -11.23 -5.80 4.32
CA GLN A 206 -10.69 -6.56 3.18
C GLN A 206 -11.80 -7.16 2.31
N ILE A 207 -12.81 -7.75 2.94
CA ILE A 207 -13.96 -8.36 2.23
C ILE A 207 -14.74 -7.29 1.45
N VAL A 208 -14.98 -6.12 2.06
CA VAL A 208 -15.66 -5.00 1.40
C VAL A 208 -14.81 -4.39 0.29
N ALA A 209 -13.50 -4.31 0.46
CA ALA A 209 -12.61 -3.74 -0.55
C ALA A 209 -12.63 -4.52 -1.87
N PHE A 210 -12.85 -5.84 -1.84
CA PHE A 210 -12.91 -6.66 -3.04
C PHE A 210 -14.02 -6.23 -4.02
N PRO A 211 -15.32 -6.26 -3.69
CA PRO A 211 -16.37 -5.87 -4.62
C PRO A 211 -16.29 -4.41 -5.04
N PHE A 212 -15.88 -3.51 -4.12
CA PHE A 212 -15.76 -2.09 -4.46
C PHE A 212 -14.60 -1.82 -5.42
N ALA A 213 -13.46 -2.49 -5.29
CA ALA A 213 -12.39 -2.40 -6.28
C ALA A 213 -12.86 -2.86 -7.67
N LEU A 214 -13.69 -3.90 -7.77
CA LEU A 214 -14.31 -4.32 -9.04
C LEU A 214 -15.33 -3.30 -9.58
N ILE A 215 -16.10 -2.65 -8.71
CA ILE A 215 -17.01 -1.56 -9.10
C ILE A 215 -16.22 -0.41 -9.69
N PHE A 216 -15.15 0.03 -9.03
CA PHE A 216 -14.29 1.10 -9.54
C PHE A 216 -13.57 0.70 -10.85
N ALA A 217 -13.18 -0.57 -11.02
CA ALA A 217 -12.69 -1.09 -12.29
C ALA A 217 -13.71 -0.97 -13.44
N LYS A 218 -15.01 -1.16 -13.14
CA LYS A 218 -16.08 -0.93 -14.13
C LYS A 218 -16.31 0.57 -14.37
N CYS A 219 -16.30 1.37 -13.31
CA CYS A 219 -16.46 2.82 -13.40
C CYS A 219 -15.33 3.48 -14.21
N SER A 220 -14.09 2.99 -14.11
CA SER A 220 -12.95 3.55 -14.86
C SER A 220 -13.04 3.36 -16.37
N LYS A 221 -13.90 2.46 -16.85
CA LYS A 221 -14.22 2.34 -18.29
C LYS A 221 -15.12 3.46 -18.80
N LYS A 222 -15.84 4.15 -17.92
CA LYS A 222 -16.84 5.16 -18.28
C LYS A 222 -16.45 6.57 -17.83
N TYR A 223 -15.75 6.68 -16.73
CA TYR A 223 -15.38 7.94 -16.11
C TYR A 223 -13.87 8.12 -16.09
N ALA A 224 -13.41 9.34 -16.22
CA ALA A 224 -11.99 9.68 -16.18
C ALA A 224 -11.36 9.31 -14.81
N THR A 225 -10.15 8.79 -14.85
CA THR A 225 -9.40 8.35 -13.65
C THR A 225 -9.26 9.48 -12.62
N ASP A 226 -9.02 10.72 -13.09
CA ASP A 226 -8.88 11.89 -12.22
C ASP A 226 -10.15 12.21 -11.43
N LEU A 227 -11.33 12.01 -12.04
CA LEU A 227 -12.62 12.18 -11.35
C LEU A 227 -12.80 11.12 -10.25
N LEU A 228 -12.49 9.88 -10.54
CA LEU A 228 -12.63 8.78 -9.59
C LEU A 228 -11.68 8.94 -8.39
N ILE A 229 -10.44 9.38 -8.62
CA ILE A 229 -9.49 9.69 -7.53
C ILE A 229 -10.01 10.84 -6.67
N LYS A 230 -10.57 11.92 -7.26
CA LYS A 230 -11.16 13.03 -6.51
C LYS A 230 -12.31 12.56 -5.61
N ILE A 231 -13.17 11.68 -6.13
CA ILE A 231 -14.26 11.08 -5.34
C ILE A 231 -13.69 10.30 -4.14
N CYS A 232 -12.65 9.49 -4.38
CA CYS A 232 -12.01 8.75 -3.30
C CYS A 232 -11.39 9.66 -2.22
N ILE A 233 -10.68 10.73 -2.62
CA ILE A 233 -10.09 11.68 -1.67
C ILE A 233 -11.17 12.38 -0.84
N LEU A 234 -12.27 12.82 -1.47
CA LEU A 234 -13.40 13.43 -0.75
C LEU A 234 -14.08 12.44 0.20
N ALA A 235 -14.27 11.18 -0.22
CA ALA A 235 -14.81 10.14 0.64
C ALA A 235 -13.90 9.90 1.87
N TYR A 236 -12.58 9.81 1.67
CA TYR A 236 -11.63 9.70 2.78
C TYR A 236 -11.60 10.93 3.69
N THR A 237 -11.80 12.12 3.15
CA THR A 237 -11.99 13.34 3.97
C THR A 237 -13.22 13.20 4.89
N GLY A 238 -14.34 12.70 4.36
CA GLY A 238 -15.54 12.40 5.14
C GLY A 238 -15.33 11.30 6.18
N ILE A 239 -14.59 10.24 5.82
CA ILE A 239 -14.21 9.15 6.73
C ILE A 239 -13.35 9.68 7.89
N ALA A 240 -12.36 10.54 7.61
CA ALA A 240 -11.52 11.14 8.63
C ALA A 240 -12.33 12.05 9.58
N LEU A 241 -13.26 12.84 9.04
CA LEU A 241 -14.17 13.66 9.85
C LEU A 241 -15.07 12.79 10.75
N PHE A 242 -15.61 11.70 10.21
CA PHE A 242 -16.41 10.75 10.99
C PHE A 242 -15.58 10.11 12.11
N ALA A 243 -14.32 9.74 11.83
CA ALA A 243 -13.43 9.12 12.80
C ALA A 243 -13.12 10.00 14.04
N ILE A 244 -13.22 11.33 13.92
CA ILE A 244 -13.01 12.26 15.06
C ILE A 244 -14.04 12.05 16.19
N GLN A 245 -15.27 11.62 15.85
CA GLN A 245 -16.36 11.46 16.82
C GLN A 245 -16.50 10.02 17.33
N LEU A 246 -15.60 9.11 16.92
CA LEU A 246 -15.71 7.68 17.18
C LEU A 246 -15.51 7.39 18.66
N ASP A 247 -16.51 6.80 19.30
CA ASP A 247 -16.47 6.38 20.71
C ASP A 247 -17.09 4.99 20.95
N LYS A 248 -17.77 4.39 19.95
CA LYS A 248 -18.50 3.14 20.06
C LYS A 248 -17.99 2.07 19.11
N GLN A 249 -18.08 0.81 19.54
CA GLN A 249 -17.67 -0.35 18.74
C GLN A 249 -18.39 -0.43 17.38
N TRP A 250 -19.69 -0.14 17.30
CA TRP A 250 -20.43 -0.18 16.03
C TRP A 250 -20.00 0.92 15.04
N GLU A 251 -19.55 2.07 15.53
CA GLU A 251 -19.01 3.15 14.70
C GLU A 251 -17.68 2.75 14.08
N PHE A 252 -16.84 2.00 14.83
CA PHE A 252 -15.62 1.42 14.29
C PHE A 252 -15.91 0.41 13.18
N TRP A 253 -16.95 -0.42 13.32
CA TRP A 253 -17.37 -1.33 12.25
C TRP A 253 -17.87 -0.57 11.01
N LEU A 254 -18.63 0.50 11.20
CA LEU A 254 -19.07 1.36 10.11
C LEU A 254 -17.86 2.02 9.42
N LEU A 255 -16.89 2.52 10.20
CA LEU A 255 -15.64 3.07 9.70
C LEU A 255 -14.89 2.04 8.84
N ALA A 256 -14.77 0.79 9.30
CA ALA A 256 -14.13 -0.29 8.58
C ALA A 256 -14.79 -0.57 7.20
N VAL A 257 -16.13 -0.55 7.15
CA VAL A 257 -16.88 -0.69 5.89
C VAL A 257 -16.60 0.50 4.97
N LEU A 258 -16.68 1.74 5.46
CA LEU A 258 -16.45 2.94 4.67
C LEU A 258 -15.02 3.00 4.12
N VAL A 259 -14.01 2.66 4.94
CA VAL A 259 -12.63 2.54 4.49
C VAL A 259 -12.51 1.48 3.40
N GLY A 260 -13.08 0.29 3.62
CA GLY A 260 -13.06 -0.80 2.63
C GLY A 260 -13.65 -0.40 1.28
N MET A 261 -14.72 0.40 1.25
CA MET A 261 -15.35 0.88 -0.01
C MET A 261 -14.38 1.65 -0.92
N PHE A 262 -13.44 2.40 -0.36
CA PHE A 262 -12.58 3.30 -1.14
C PHE A 262 -11.09 2.92 -1.13
N GLN A 263 -10.65 2.07 -0.19
CA GLN A 263 -9.24 1.71 -0.02
C GLN A 263 -8.61 1.11 -1.28
N GLY A 264 -9.28 0.12 -1.87
CA GLY A 264 -8.80 -0.53 -3.08
C GLY A 264 -8.79 0.41 -4.28
N ALA A 265 -9.83 1.24 -4.39
CA ALA A 265 -9.98 2.18 -5.48
C ALA A 265 -8.91 3.28 -5.47
N ILE A 266 -8.69 3.94 -4.33
CA ILE A 266 -7.73 5.06 -4.25
C ILE A 266 -6.30 4.58 -4.53
N GLN A 267 -5.91 3.41 -4.03
CA GLN A 267 -4.59 2.85 -4.27
C GLN A 267 -4.42 2.40 -5.73
N ALA A 268 -5.39 1.65 -6.26
CA ALA A 268 -5.34 1.12 -7.62
C ALA A 268 -5.33 2.21 -8.69
N LEU A 269 -6.22 3.20 -8.55
CA LEU A 269 -6.34 4.31 -9.49
C LEU A 269 -5.17 5.29 -9.40
N SER A 270 -4.62 5.52 -8.21
CA SER A 270 -3.41 6.33 -8.03
C SER A 270 -2.20 5.69 -8.71
N ARG A 271 -2.03 4.37 -8.57
CA ARG A 271 -0.97 3.61 -9.24
C ARG A 271 -1.12 3.67 -10.77
N SER A 272 -2.31 3.42 -11.30
CA SER A 272 -2.55 3.43 -12.74
C SER A 272 -2.46 4.84 -13.33
N TYR A 273 -2.96 5.85 -12.63
CA TYR A 273 -2.81 7.25 -13.05
C TYR A 273 -1.34 7.64 -13.16
N PHE A 274 -0.52 7.27 -12.17
CA PHE A 274 0.91 7.51 -12.20
C PHE A 274 1.59 6.78 -13.35
N ALA A 275 1.27 5.49 -13.56
CA ALA A 275 1.79 4.70 -14.68
C ALA A 275 1.50 5.31 -16.05
N LYS A 276 0.37 6.02 -16.18
CA LYS A 276 -0.04 6.68 -17.42
C LYS A 276 0.72 7.97 -17.73
N ILE A 277 1.25 8.66 -16.72
CA ILE A 277 1.89 9.97 -16.90
C ILE A 277 3.43 9.90 -16.93
N ILE A 278 4.00 8.73 -16.67
CA ILE A 278 5.45 8.52 -16.66
C ILE A 278 5.95 7.80 -17.93
N PRO A 279 7.23 7.95 -18.30
CA PRO A 279 7.84 7.14 -19.35
C PRO A 279 7.89 5.66 -18.97
N ALA A 280 7.32 4.78 -19.81
CA ALA A 280 7.22 3.34 -19.52
C ALA A 280 8.59 2.65 -19.38
N GLU A 281 9.61 3.10 -20.13
CA GLU A 281 10.96 2.57 -20.11
C GLU A 281 11.73 2.88 -18.81
N LYS A 282 11.25 3.86 -18.04
CA LYS A 282 11.82 4.28 -16.75
C LYS A 282 10.87 4.00 -15.57
N ALA A 283 9.89 3.12 -15.76
CA ALA A 283 8.86 2.87 -14.76
C ALA A 283 9.43 2.47 -13.38
N GLY A 284 10.48 1.68 -13.33
CA GLY A 284 11.11 1.29 -12.06
C GLY A 284 11.75 2.46 -11.31
N GLU A 285 12.35 3.44 -12.00
CA GLU A 285 12.88 4.66 -11.38
C GLU A 285 11.75 5.50 -10.79
N TYR A 286 10.72 5.76 -11.58
CA TYR A 286 9.59 6.60 -11.18
C TYR A 286 8.76 5.94 -10.07
N PHE A 287 8.49 4.64 -10.14
CA PHE A 287 7.79 3.92 -9.07
C PHE A 287 8.63 3.82 -7.80
N GLY A 288 9.96 3.81 -7.89
CA GLY A 288 10.82 3.95 -6.72
C GLY A 288 10.61 5.29 -5.99
N ILE A 289 10.46 6.40 -6.73
CA ILE A 289 10.17 7.73 -6.15
C ILE A 289 8.74 7.78 -5.61
N TYR A 290 7.78 7.23 -6.35
CA TYR A 290 6.38 7.09 -5.92
C TYR A 290 6.26 6.34 -4.59
N ASP A 291 6.97 5.23 -4.43
CA ASP A 291 6.99 4.45 -3.19
C ASP A 291 7.63 5.21 -2.02
N ILE A 292 8.72 5.96 -2.28
CA ILE A 292 9.34 6.85 -1.27
C ILE A 292 8.34 7.92 -0.84
N CYS A 293 7.58 8.53 -1.78
CA CYS A 293 6.54 9.48 -1.43
C CYS A 293 5.43 8.83 -0.58
N GLY A 294 4.94 7.64 -0.97
CA GLY A 294 3.87 6.97 -0.24
C GLY A 294 4.29 6.52 1.16
N LYS A 295 5.41 5.82 1.29
CA LYS A 295 5.89 5.29 2.58
C LYS A 295 6.54 6.35 3.47
N GLY A 296 7.23 7.32 2.86
CA GLY A 296 7.77 8.47 3.59
C GLY A 296 6.67 9.34 4.18
N ALA A 297 5.57 9.49 3.45
CA ALA A 297 4.37 10.16 3.91
C ALA A 297 3.77 9.42 5.13
N SER A 298 3.50 8.11 5.03
CA SER A 298 2.94 7.30 6.12
C SER A 298 3.73 7.42 7.43
N PHE A 299 5.06 7.48 7.36
CA PHE A 299 5.90 7.74 8.53
C PHE A 299 5.61 9.12 9.16
N LEU A 300 5.43 10.16 8.35
CA LEU A 300 5.13 11.50 8.83
C LEU A 300 3.73 11.57 9.45
N GLY A 301 2.71 11.03 8.77
CA GLY A 301 1.35 11.04 9.25
C GLY A 301 1.17 10.30 10.57
N THR A 302 1.68 9.08 10.67
CA THR A 302 1.62 8.30 11.92
C THR A 302 2.38 8.99 13.06
N THR A 303 3.54 9.59 12.77
CA THR A 303 4.32 10.36 13.76
C THR A 303 3.54 11.60 14.22
N LEU A 304 2.99 12.37 13.29
CA LEU A 304 2.22 13.58 13.60
C LEU A 304 0.97 13.25 14.43
N VAL A 305 0.23 12.19 14.06
CA VAL A 305 -0.93 11.73 14.83
C VAL A 305 -0.52 11.37 16.26
N GLY A 306 0.57 10.62 16.43
CA GLY A 306 1.09 10.23 17.74
C GLY A 306 1.53 11.43 18.58
N VAL A 307 2.29 12.37 18.01
CA VAL A 307 2.76 13.59 18.71
C VAL A 307 1.59 14.49 19.10
N ILE A 308 0.63 14.73 18.19
CA ILE A 308 -0.53 15.56 18.49
C ILE A 308 -1.39 14.91 19.56
N ALA A 309 -1.62 13.59 19.50
CA ALA A 309 -2.37 12.87 20.50
C ALA A 309 -1.71 12.98 21.90
N GLN A 310 -0.39 12.91 21.98
CA GLN A 310 0.37 13.10 23.23
C GLN A 310 0.29 14.54 23.74
N LEU A 311 0.45 15.54 22.88
CA LEU A 311 0.43 16.96 23.28
C LEU A 311 -0.97 17.43 23.73
N THR A 312 -2.03 16.87 23.13
CA THR A 312 -3.41 17.25 23.43
C THR A 312 -4.08 16.32 24.43
N ASN A 313 -3.44 15.22 24.80
CA ASN A 313 -4.01 14.13 25.59
C ASN A 313 -5.31 13.55 25.01
N THR A 314 -5.53 13.68 23.68
CA THR A 314 -6.72 13.17 23.01
C THR A 314 -6.31 12.52 21.67
N ALA A 315 -6.69 11.26 21.47
CA ALA A 315 -6.46 10.55 20.21
C ALA A 315 -7.19 11.21 19.03
N ASN A 316 -8.35 11.80 19.29
CA ASN A 316 -9.22 12.45 18.29
C ASN A 316 -8.54 13.68 17.63
N ALA A 317 -7.72 14.43 18.38
CA ALA A 317 -6.97 15.57 17.82
C ALA A 317 -5.92 15.10 16.78
N GLY A 318 -5.28 13.95 17.01
CA GLY A 318 -4.38 13.34 16.03
C GLY A 318 -5.13 12.96 14.75
N VAL A 319 -6.31 12.38 14.87
CA VAL A 319 -7.16 12.02 13.72
C VAL A 319 -7.63 13.26 12.94
N ALA A 320 -7.95 14.35 13.63
CA ALA A 320 -8.34 15.62 12.98
C ALA A 320 -7.26 16.15 12.02
N MET A 321 -5.97 15.97 12.34
CA MET A 321 -4.86 16.35 11.48
C MET A 321 -4.91 15.65 10.12
N ILE A 322 -5.36 14.40 10.06
CA ILE A 322 -5.45 13.62 8.83
C ILE A 322 -6.39 14.30 7.83
N THR A 323 -7.46 14.93 8.31
CA THR A 323 -8.40 15.67 7.45
C THR A 323 -7.71 16.81 6.70
N ILE A 324 -6.75 17.49 7.34
CA ILE A 324 -5.98 18.58 6.71
C ILE A 324 -5.13 18.02 5.57
N LEU A 325 -4.52 16.85 5.76
CA LEU A 325 -3.71 16.18 4.71
C LEU A 325 -4.56 15.87 3.48
N PHE A 326 -5.78 15.36 3.66
CA PHE A 326 -6.71 15.11 2.55
C PHE A 326 -7.12 16.38 1.83
N VAL A 327 -7.42 17.46 2.54
CA VAL A 327 -7.79 18.75 1.93
C VAL A 327 -6.63 19.30 1.09
N ILE A 328 -5.41 19.31 1.63
CA ILE A 328 -4.21 19.75 0.89
C ILE A 328 -4.00 18.85 -0.33
N GLY A 329 -4.04 17.54 -0.15
CA GLY A 329 -3.90 16.54 -1.22
C GLY A 329 -4.95 16.73 -2.32
N PHE A 330 -6.21 16.98 -1.96
CA PHE A 330 -7.28 17.25 -2.93
C PHE A 330 -7.03 18.51 -3.77
N ILE A 331 -6.65 19.62 -3.13
CA ILE A 331 -6.37 20.89 -3.83
C ILE A 331 -5.21 20.72 -4.81
N LEU A 332 -4.13 20.08 -4.35
CA LEU A 332 -2.95 19.80 -5.19
C LEU A 332 -3.28 18.86 -6.34
N PHE A 333 -4.06 17.81 -6.08
CA PHE A 333 -4.49 16.86 -7.12
C PHE A 333 -5.38 17.53 -8.17
N CYS A 334 -6.29 18.42 -7.76
CA CYS A 334 -7.10 19.20 -8.70
C CYS A 334 -6.24 20.09 -9.61
N LYS A 335 -5.12 20.65 -9.10
CA LYS A 335 -4.16 21.42 -9.92
C LYS A 335 -3.38 20.50 -10.86
N ALA A 336 -2.89 19.35 -10.38
CA ALA A 336 -2.17 18.38 -11.21
C ALA A 336 -3.03 17.85 -12.35
N ALA A 337 -4.28 17.48 -12.06
CA ALA A 337 -5.22 16.96 -13.07
C ALA A 337 -5.60 17.98 -14.17
N LYS A 338 -5.52 19.27 -13.89
CA LYS A 338 -5.73 20.33 -14.92
C LYS A 338 -4.57 20.44 -15.90
N LEU A 339 -3.35 20.08 -15.48
CA LEU A 339 -2.17 20.12 -16.36
C LEU A 339 -2.05 18.90 -17.27
N ASN A 340 -2.81 17.85 -17.01
CA ASN A 340 -2.86 16.62 -17.80
C ASN A 340 -4.05 16.59 -18.80
N LYS A 341 -4.83 17.67 -18.88
CA LYS A 341 -5.89 17.90 -19.87
C LYS A 341 -5.38 18.76 -21.01
#